data_da68b2673aac876cdf007f59b2592f3a
#
_entry.id   da68b2673aac876cdf007f59b2592f3a
#
_cell.length_a   1.000
_cell.length_b   1.000
_cell.length_c   1.000
_cell.angle_alpha   90.00
_cell.angle_beta   90.00
_cell.angle_gamma   90.00
#
_symmetry.space_group_name_H-M   'P 1'
#
loop_
_entity.id
_entity.type
_entity.pdbx_description
1 polymer ?
#
loop_
_entity_poly.entity_id
_entity_poly.type
_entity_poly.pdbx_seq_one_letter_code
_entity_poly.pdbx_strand_id
1 'polypeptide(L)'
;MKNNTEKLIYDMAFRVRLYIASKISEQKVGDLTDRETLILELVGMKGNMSISEIGSLYPTVSNSTISTTITRLWKDKKLVDKRILPENQRVTTVSLTEKGKKVLEEIKRTQAEVFGTVTVSLGLSPDQVEYFQEILENAIGFFDKTLGLNLDGS
;
A
#
# COMPACT_ATOMS: atom_id res chain seq x y z
N MET A 1 10.31 -12.38 -31.77
CA MET A 1 9.99 -11.11 -31.08
C MET A 1 9.58 -11.41 -29.63
N LYS A 2 10.53 -12.00 -28.89
CA LYS A 2 10.29 -12.27 -27.47
C LYS A 2 10.63 -11.03 -26.64
N ASN A 3 9.62 -10.45 -26.09
CA ASN A 3 9.49 -9.82 -24.78
C ASN A 3 10.18 -8.48 -24.55
N ASN A 4 9.87 -7.50 -25.39
CA ASN A 4 10.08 -6.10 -25.01
C ASN A 4 9.07 -5.67 -23.89
N THR A 5 7.87 -6.25 -23.87
CA THR A 5 6.81 -5.92 -22.91
C THR A 5 7.20 -6.28 -21.47
N GLU A 6 7.70 -7.50 -21.23
CA GLU A 6 8.14 -7.92 -19.88
C GLU A 6 9.28 -7.03 -19.36
N LYS A 7 10.24 -6.72 -20.23
CA LYS A 7 11.31 -5.78 -19.90
C LYS A 7 10.77 -4.39 -19.57
N LEU A 8 9.82 -3.89 -20.34
CA LEU A 8 9.22 -2.57 -20.12
C LEU A 8 8.44 -2.53 -18.80
N ILE A 9 7.72 -3.59 -18.46
CA ILE A 9 7.04 -3.71 -17.16
C ILE A 9 8.05 -3.66 -16.01
N TYR A 10 9.14 -4.43 -16.10
CA TYR A 10 10.20 -4.41 -15.10
C TYR A 10 10.84 -3.03 -14.97
N ASP A 11 11.22 -2.44 -16.11
CA ASP A 11 11.84 -1.12 -16.18
C ASP A 11 10.93 -0.03 -15.61
N MET A 12 9.62 -0.13 -15.86
CA MET A 12 8.62 0.78 -15.31
C MET A 12 8.49 0.60 -13.80
N ALA A 13 8.31 -0.64 -13.33
CA ALA A 13 8.18 -0.93 -11.89
C ALA A 13 9.40 -0.44 -11.10
N PHE A 14 10.60 -0.60 -11.65
CA PHE A 14 11.83 -0.08 -11.05
C PHE A 14 11.82 1.45 -10.94
N ARG A 15 11.45 2.14 -12.03
CA ARG A 15 11.41 3.61 -12.08
C ARG A 15 10.33 4.19 -11.18
N VAL A 16 9.16 3.55 -11.13
CA VAL A 16 8.08 3.94 -10.22
C VAL A 16 8.57 3.87 -8.77
N ARG A 17 9.25 2.79 -8.38
CA ARG A 17 9.83 2.67 -7.03
C ARG A 17 10.86 3.77 -6.74
N LEU A 18 11.76 4.05 -7.67
CA LEU A 18 12.74 5.14 -7.51
C LEU A 18 12.06 6.50 -7.39
N TYR A 19 11.05 6.75 -8.23
CA TYR A 19 10.33 8.02 -8.23
C TYR A 19 9.59 8.24 -6.91
N ILE A 20 8.86 7.24 -6.43
CA ILE A 20 8.19 7.29 -5.13
C ILE A 20 9.22 7.55 -4.01
N ALA A 21 10.32 6.80 -3.98
CA ALA A 21 11.35 6.96 -2.96
C ALA A 21 11.96 8.38 -2.97
N SER A 22 12.19 8.95 -4.16
CA SER A 22 12.72 10.31 -4.29
C SER A 22 11.74 11.38 -3.79
N LYS A 23 10.44 11.18 -3.94
CA LYS A 23 9.40 12.13 -3.54
C LYS A 23 9.00 12.00 -2.08
N ILE A 24 8.96 10.80 -1.53
CA ILE A 24 8.66 10.57 -0.11
C ILE A 24 9.74 11.21 0.78
N SER A 25 11.00 11.21 0.34
CA SER A 25 12.07 11.89 1.09
C SER A 25 11.89 13.41 1.14
N GLU A 26 11.24 14.00 0.15
CA GLU A 26 10.96 15.45 0.08
C GLU A 26 9.69 15.84 0.85
N GLN A 27 8.71 14.95 0.91
CA GLN A 27 7.40 15.19 1.52
C GLN A 27 7.18 14.20 2.67
N LYS A 28 7.82 14.46 3.80
CA LYS A 28 7.63 13.64 5.00
C LYS A 28 6.22 13.76 5.54
N VAL A 29 5.33 12.90 5.06
CA VAL A 29 4.03 12.72 5.71
C VAL A 29 4.24 11.90 6.96
N GLY A 30 4.16 12.55 8.12
CA GLY A 30 4.08 11.87 9.42
C GLY A 30 5.35 11.19 9.91
N ASP A 31 6.54 11.45 9.35
CA ASP A 31 7.79 10.78 9.74
C ASP A 31 7.69 9.24 9.74
N LEU A 32 7.10 8.70 8.68
CA LEU A 32 6.88 7.27 8.50
C LEU A 32 8.00 6.63 7.67
N THR A 33 8.39 5.42 8.05
CA THR A 33 9.18 4.55 7.20
C THR A 33 8.32 3.91 6.11
N ASP A 34 8.95 3.44 5.02
CA ASP A 34 8.24 2.74 3.93
C ASP A 34 7.42 1.55 4.45
N ARG A 35 7.94 0.81 5.42
CA ARG A 35 7.25 -0.31 6.04
C ARG A 35 6.04 0.12 6.86
N GLU A 36 6.15 1.21 7.60
CA GLU A 36 5.04 1.78 8.35
C GLU A 36 3.94 2.26 7.42
N THR A 37 4.31 2.92 6.33
CA THR A 37 3.38 3.36 5.28
C THR A 37 2.66 2.18 4.66
N LEU A 38 3.38 1.13 4.25
CA LEU A 38 2.79 -0.07 3.67
C LEU A 38 1.78 -0.74 4.62
N ILE A 39 2.12 -0.87 5.90
CA ILE A 39 1.20 -1.45 6.89
C ILE A 39 -0.06 -0.59 7.05
N LEU A 40 0.07 0.74 7.09
CA LEU A 40 -1.09 1.63 7.16
C LEU A 40 -1.98 1.50 5.91
N GLU A 41 -1.39 1.40 4.73
CA GLU A 41 -2.12 1.21 3.48
C GLU A 41 -2.87 -0.14 3.47
N LEU A 42 -2.22 -1.23 3.88
CA LEU A 42 -2.85 -2.56 3.98
C LEU A 42 -4.02 -2.55 4.96
N VAL A 43 -3.83 -2.02 6.16
CA VAL A 43 -4.88 -1.96 7.19
C VAL A 43 -6.01 -1.02 6.74
N GLY A 44 -5.69 0.08 6.09
CA GLY A 44 -6.69 1.00 5.54
C GLY A 44 -7.51 0.38 4.40
N MET A 45 -6.89 -0.47 3.61
CA MET A 45 -7.53 -1.18 2.50
C MET A 45 -8.48 -2.28 2.98
N LYS A 46 -8.07 -3.10 3.96
CA LYS A 46 -8.83 -4.25 4.46
C LYS A 46 -9.71 -3.94 5.70
N GLY A 47 -9.50 -2.80 6.35
CA GLY A 47 -10.20 -2.42 7.58
C GLY A 47 -9.49 -2.95 8.82
N ASN A 48 -9.79 -4.19 9.23
CA ASN A 48 -9.11 -4.87 10.34
C ASN A 48 -8.26 -6.02 9.82
N MET A 49 -7.03 -6.12 10.32
CA MET A 49 -6.14 -7.22 9.96
C MET A 49 -5.48 -7.80 11.21
N SER A 50 -5.30 -9.12 11.25
CA SER A 50 -4.43 -9.72 12.24
C SER A 50 -2.95 -9.48 11.88
N ILE A 51 -2.08 -9.51 12.88
CA ILE A 51 -0.62 -9.42 12.65
C ILE A 51 -0.16 -10.57 11.74
N SER A 52 -0.75 -11.75 11.88
CA SER A 52 -0.47 -12.90 11.04
C SER A 52 -0.84 -12.68 9.57
N GLU A 53 -2.00 -12.08 9.29
CA GLU A 53 -2.41 -11.71 7.92
C GLU A 53 -1.46 -10.68 7.29
N ILE A 54 -1.06 -9.66 8.05
CA ILE A 54 -0.08 -8.66 7.58
C ILE A 54 1.26 -9.37 7.25
N GLY A 55 1.72 -10.27 8.13
CA GLY A 55 2.95 -11.03 7.92
C GLY A 55 2.88 -11.94 6.70
N SER A 56 1.73 -12.54 6.40
CA SER A 56 1.54 -13.39 5.21
C SER A 56 1.64 -12.62 3.90
N LEU A 57 1.23 -11.35 3.89
CA LEU A 57 1.36 -10.47 2.73
C LEU A 57 2.77 -9.89 2.58
N TYR A 58 3.59 -9.99 3.62
CA TYR A 58 4.95 -9.45 3.64
C TYR A 58 5.98 -10.53 4.04
N PRO A 59 6.09 -11.63 3.28
CA PRO A 59 6.82 -12.83 3.69
C PRO A 59 8.33 -12.64 3.81
N THR A 60 8.89 -11.58 3.22
CA THR A 60 10.32 -11.24 3.34
C THR A 60 10.69 -10.61 4.67
N VAL A 61 9.70 -10.25 5.49
CA VAL A 61 9.88 -9.61 6.79
C VAL A 61 9.43 -10.57 7.89
N SER A 62 10.24 -10.72 8.93
CA SER A 62 9.90 -11.59 10.06
C SER A 62 8.66 -11.08 10.82
N ASN A 63 7.90 -12.02 11.39
CA ASN A 63 6.74 -11.67 12.22
C ASN A 63 7.12 -10.78 13.43
N SER A 64 8.30 -10.96 13.99
CA SER A 64 8.79 -10.10 15.06
C SER A 64 9.03 -8.66 14.60
N THR A 65 9.54 -8.47 13.39
CA THR A 65 9.73 -7.15 12.80
C THR A 65 8.38 -6.48 12.50
N ILE A 66 7.41 -7.22 11.96
CA ILE A 66 6.04 -6.72 11.75
C ILE A 66 5.44 -6.30 13.09
N SER A 67 5.50 -7.15 14.10
CA SER A 67 4.96 -6.85 15.44
C SER A 67 5.61 -5.62 16.08
N THR A 68 6.92 -5.45 15.94
CA THR A 68 7.65 -4.27 16.43
C THR A 68 7.21 -3.00 15.69
N THR A 69 7.06 -3.07 14.38
CA THR A 69 6.59 -1.94 13.56
C THR A 69 5.17 -1.53 13.97
N ILE A 70 4.27 -2.49 14.13
CA ILE A 70 2.90 -2.23 14.59
C ILE A 70 2.88 -1.64 16.00
N THR A 71 3.74 -2.11 16.89
CA THR A 71 3.86 -1.56 18.26
C THR A 71 4.29 -0.09 18.23
N ARG A 72 5.19 0.27 17.35
CA ARG A 72 5.60 1.68 17.14
C ARG A 72 4.44 2.52 16.59
N LEU A 73 3.73 2.03 15.58
CA LEU A 73 2.54 2.70 15.04
C LEU A 73 1.46 2.90 16.11
N TRP A 74 1.30 1.93 17.01
CA TRP A 74 0.33 1.99 18.09
C TRP A 74 0.74 2.92 19.22
N LYS A 75 1.90 2.67 19.85
CA LYS A 75 2.31 3.36 21.08
C LYS A 75 2.86 4.75 20.83
N ASP A 76 3.78 4.86 19.86
CA ASP A 76 4.54 6.08 19.66
C ASP A 76 3.82 7.05 18.74
N LYS A 77 3.25 6.55 17.63
CA LYS A 77 2.61 7.37 16.60
C LYS A 77 1.10 7.47 16.76
N LYS A 78 0.46 6.53 17.45
CA LYS A 78 -0.99 6.46 17.70
C LYS A 78 -1.82 6.43 16.40
N LEU A 79 -1.31 5.78 15.38
CA LEU A 79 -1.94 5.67 14.06
C LEU A 79 -2.78 4.40 13.92
N VAL A 80 -2.54 3.40 14.77
CA VAL A 80 -3.30 2.17 14.81
C VAL A 80 -3.73 1.83 16.23
N ASP A 81 -4.82 1.07 16.36
CA ASP A 81 -5.25 0.38 17.57
C ASP A 81 -4.91 -1.10 17.46
N LYS A 82 -4.54 -1.69 18.60
CA LYS A 82 -4.35 -3.13 18.75
C LYS A 82 -5.42 -3.69 19.67
N ARG A 83 -6.08 -4.76 19.24
CA ARG A 83 -7.05 -5.48 20.06
C ARG A 83 -6.74 -6.96 20.06
N ILE A 84 -6.79 -7.56 21.25
CA ILE A 84 -6.75 -9.00 21.42
C ILE A 84 -8.19 -9.50 21.35
N LEU A 85 -8.44 -10.50 20.49
CA LEU A 85 -9.79 -11.06 20.37
C LEU A 85 -10.16 -11.84 21.65
N PRO A 86 -11.32 -11.56 22.27
CA PRO A 86 -11.74 -12.28 23.48
C PRO A 86 -11.91 -13.79 23.27
N GLU A 87 -12.34 -14.19 22.07
CA GLU A 87 -12.55 -15.59 21.69
C GLU A 87 -11.22 -16.34 21.45
N ASN A 88 -10.17 -15.62 21.08
CA ASN A 88 -8.85 -16.18 20.83
C ASN A 88 -7.76 -15.19 21.22
N GLN A 89 -7.26 -15.31 22.43
CA GLN A 89 -6.22 -14.43 22.98
C GLN A 89 -4.87 -14.47 22.24
N ARG A 90 -4.71 -15.43 21.32
CA ARG A 90 -3.52 -15.52 20.46
C ARG A 90 -3.62 -14.62 19.23
N VAL A 91 -4.81 -14.13 18.91
CA VAL A 91 -5.04 -13.28 17.74
C VAL A 91 -5.08 -11.82 18.17
N THR A 92 -4.13 -11.05 17.64
CA THR A 92 -4.12 -9.59 17.75
C THR A 92 -4.54 -8.99 16.43
N THR A 93 -5.60 -8.19 16.46
CA THR A 93 -6.07 -7.41 15.30
C THR A 93 -5.58 -5.98 15.38
N VAL A 94 -5.39 -5.38 14.21
CA VAL A 94 -4.92 -4.01 14.01
C VAL A 94 -5.94 -3.26 13.16
N SER A 95 -6.29 -2.07 13.58
CA SER A 95 -7.17 -1.15 12.84
C SER A 95 -6.60 0.27 12.86
N LEU A 96 -7.01 1.12 11.92
CA LEU A 96 -6.61 2.52 11.92
C LEU A 96 -7.35 3.30 13.01
N THR A 97 -6.65 4.20 13.69
CA THR A 97 -7.27 5.27 14.47
C THR A 97 -7.79 6.39 13.55
N GLU A 98 -8.57 7.33 14.08
CA GLU A 98 -8.97 8.52 13.30
C GLU A 98 -7.75 9.32 12.82
N LYS A 99 -6.72 9.41 13.66
CA LYS A 99 -5.43 10.02 13.26
C LYS A 99 -4.77 9.22 12.13
N GLY A 100 -4.78 7.89 12.21
CA GLY A 100 -4.24 7.01 11.17
C GLY A 100 -4.96 7.16 9.84
N LYS A 101 -6.28 7.27 9.85
CA LYS A 101 -7.09 7.52 8.64
C LYS A 101 -6.70 8.84 7.97
N LYS A 102 -6.57 9.93 8.74
CA LYS A 102 -6.16 11.24 8.21
C LYS A 102 -4.76 11.20 7.60
N VAL A 103 -3.81 10.55 8.27
CA VAL A 103 -2.45 10.39 7.73
C VAL A 103 -2.47 9.57 6.43
N LEU A 104 -3.27 8.50 6.38
CA LEU A 104 -3.42 7.70 5.17
C LEU A 104 -4.04 8.50 4.00
N GLU A 105 -5.05 9.32 4.26
CA GLU A 105 -5.62 10.22 3.26
C GLU A 105 -4.60 11.20 2.70
N GLU A 106 -3.75 11.76 3.56
CA GLU A 106 -2.66 12.64 3.15
C GLU A 106 -1.62 11.92 2.30
N ILE A 107 -1.23 10.70 2.67
CA ILE A 107 -0.34 9.85 1.87
C ILE A 107 -0.94 9.61 0.49
N LYS A 108 -2.20 9.19 0.42
CA LYS A 108 -2.90 8.93 -0.85
C LYS A 108 -3.00 10.17 -1.73
N ARG A 109 -3.28 11.33 -1.14
CA ARG A 109 -3.32 12.60 -1.86
C ARG A 109 -1.97 12.93 -2.48
N THR A 110 -0.91 12.83 -1.70
CA THR A 110 0.47 13.09 -2.16
C THR A 110 0.86 12.13 -3.30
N GLN A 111 0.54 10.85 -3.17
CA GLN A 111 0.78 9.88 -4.23
C GLN A 111 -0.04 10.20 -5.49
N ALA A 112 -1.30 10.58 -5.35
CA ALA A 112 -2.14 10.94 -6.48
C ALA A 112 -1.61 12.18 -7.22
N GLU A 113 -1.11 13.19 -6.53
CA GLU A 113 -0.47 14.37 -7.13
C GLU A 113 0.77 13.97 -7.93
N VAL A 114 1.61 13.10 -7.36
CA VAL A 114 2.82 12.58 -8.03
C VAL A 114 2.47 11.83 -9.31
N PHE A 115 1.53 10.88 -9.25
CA PHE A 115 1.12 10.10 -10.41
C PHE A 115 0.30 10.91 -11.41
N GLY A 116 -0.46 11.92 -10.96
CA GLY A 116 -1.13 12.88 -11.83
C GLY A 116 -0.15 13.61 -12.75
N THR A 117 1.00 14.01 -12.26
CA THR A 117 2.06 14.61 -13.08
C THR A 117 2.57 13.65 -14.15
N VAL A 118 2.75 12.38 -13.83
CA VAL A 118 3.16 11.36 -14.81
C VAL A 118 2.10 11.19 -15.89
N THR A 119 0.83 11.08 -15.50
CA THR A 119 -0.29 10.89 -16.44
C THR A 119 -0.38 12.05 -17.43
N VAL A 120 -0.26 13.29 -16.96
CA VAL A 120 -0.26 14.49 -17.82
C VAL A 120 0.93 14.45 -18.79
N SER A 121 2.11 14.04 -18.32
CA SER A 121 3.32 13.96 -19.13
C SER A 121 3.24 12.94 -20.27
N LEU A 122 2.36 11.94 -20.16
CA LEU A 122 2.15 10.94 -21.22
C LEU A 122 1.42 11.53 -22.45
N GLY A 123 0.68 12.64 -22.28
CA GLY A 123 -0.02 13.32 -23.37
C GLY A 123 -1.05 12.43 -24.10
N LEU A 124 -1.73 11.56 -23.35
CA LEU A 124 -2.69 10.62 -23.91
C LEU A 124 -3.96 11.32 -24.40
N SER A 125 -4.49 10.87 -25.54
CA SER A 125 -5.83 11.23 -25.98
C SER A 125 -6.91 10.61 -25.07
N PRO A 126 -8.17 11.10 -25.09
CA PRO A 126 -9.24 10.51 -24.27
C PRO A 126 -9.41 9.00 -24.48
N ASP A 127 -9.39 8.53 -25.73
CA ASP A 127 -9.52 7.09 -26.04
C ASP A 127 -8.33 6.27 -25.50
N GLN A 128 -7.13 6.85 -25.56
CA GLN A 128 -5.93 6.21 -24.98
C GLN A 128 -5.99 6.17 -23.46
N VAL A 129 -6.56 7.18 -22.80
CA VAL A 129 -6.78 7.18 -21.36
C VAL A 129 -7.73 6.05 -20.95
N GLU A 130 -8.87 5.90 -21.65
CA GLU A 130 -9.83 4.83 -21.38
C GLU A 130 -9.19 3.44 -21.51
N TYR A 131 -8.49 3.21 -22.60
CA TYR A 131 -7.79 1.94 -22.82
C TYR A 131 -6.68 1.67 -21.80
N PHE A 132 -5.93 2.71 -21.44
CA PHE A 132 -4.90 2.62 -20.43
C PHE A 132 -5.47 2.31 -19.04
N GLN A 133 -6.61 2.91 -18.68
CA GLN A 133 -7.32 2.60 -17.43
C GLN A 133 -7.76 1.13 -17.41
N GLU A 134 -8.35 0.61 -18.48
CA GLU A 134 -8.74 -0.79 -18.57
C GLU A 134 -7.55 -1.74 -18.35
N ILE A 135 -6.39 -1.44 -18.94
CA ILE A 135 -5.18 -2.24 -18.72
C ILE A 135 -4.74 -2.22 -17.26
N LEU A 136 -4.77 -1.05 -16.62
CA LEU A 136 -4.39 -0.90 -15.21
C LEU A 136 -5.36 -1.64 -14.28
N GLU A 137 -6.66 -1.55 -14.53
CA GLU A 137 -7.70 -2.26 -13.74
C GLU A 137 -7.52 -3.78 -13.83
N ASN A 138 -7.26 -4.29 -15.04
CA ASN A 138 -6.97 -5.71 -15.23
C ASN A 138 -5.69 -6.15 -14.50
N ALA A 139 -4.65 -5.33 -14.54
CA ALA A 139 -3.41 -5.61 -13.81
C ALA A 139 -3.61 -5.58 -12.29
N ILE A 140 -4.36 -4.60 -11.77
CA ILE A 140 -4.71 -4.51 -10.35
C ILE A 140 -5.50 -5.76 -9.93
N GLY A 141 -6.53 -6.15 -10.70
CA GLY A 141 -7.31 -7.36 -10.41
C GLY A 141 -6.47 -8.64 -10.38
N PHE A 142 -5.47 -8.76 -11.25
CA PHE A 142 -4.51 -9.85 -11.20
C PHE A 142 -3.70 -9.86 -9.89
N PHE A 143 -3.17 -8.71 -9.49
CA PHE A 143 -2.40 -8.59 -8.25
C PHE A 143 -3.27 -8.83 -7.01
N ASP A 144 -4.46 -8.29 -6.97
CA ASP A 144 -5.40 -8.48 -5.86
C ASP A 144 -5.70 -9.97 -5.66
N LYS A 145 -5.98 -10.68 -6.73
CA LYS A 145 -6.21 -12.13 -6.70
C LYS A 145 -4.96 -12.89 -6.24
N THR A 146 -3.79 -12.54 -6.77
CA THR A 146 -2.53 -13.22 -6.47
C THR A 146 -2.08 -12.99 -5.03
N LEU A 147 -2.29 -11.79 -4.51
CA LEU A 147 -1.92 -11.40 -3.14
C LEU A 147 -3.03 -11.70 -2.10
N GLY A 148 -4.19 -12.15 -2.54
CA GLY A 148 -5.33 -12.35 -1.64
C GLY A 148 -5.88 -11.03 -1.06
N LEU A 149 -5.75 -9.94 -1.80
CA LEU A 149 -6.24 -8.61 -1.42
C LEU A 149 -7.71 -8.39 -1.78
N ASN A 150 -8.47 -9.44 -2.10
CA ASN A 150 -9.88 -9.31 -2.50
C ASN A 150 -10.61 -8.42 -1.51
N LEU A 151 -10.95 -7.21 -1.98
CA LEU A 151 -11.66 -6.18 -1.22
C LEU A 151 -13.16 -6.41 -1.21
N ASP A 152 -13.62 -7.36 -2.00
CA ASP A 152 -15.02 -7.76 -2.04
C ASP A 152 -15.32 -8.62 -0.80
N GLY A 153 -15.58 -7.91 0.29
CA GLY A 153 -16.23 -8.46 1.46
C GLY A 153 -17.66 -8.83 1.10
N SER A 154 -17.83 -9.96 0.48
CA SER A 154 -19.09 -10.66 0.33
C SER A 154 -18.93 -12.07 0.84
#